data_d6e0ca213e00a7202d016b8a5a0d18b6
#
_entry.id   d6e0ca213e00a7202d016b8a5a0d18b6
#
_cell.length_a   1.000
_cell.length_b   1.000
_cell.length_c   1.000
_cell.angle_alpha   90.00
_cell.angle_beta   90.00
_cell.angle_gamma   90.00
#
_symmetry.space_group_name_H-M   'P 1'
#
loop_
_entity.id
_entity.type
_entity.pdbx_description
1 polymer ?
#
loop_
_entity_poly.entity_id
_entity_poly.type
_entity_poly.pdbx_seq_one_letter_code
_entity_poly.pdbx_strand_id
1 'polypeptide(L)'
;MDTYKKGMEEILKQYPGCKSVASVLRNMYTVEDGDWMGIYLKDGKFYESPIHTVHSLEAVGAGDAFAGGLLHGILRNFEPQKTIDFAITASVMKLMIQYDFNIVTEEDILRIMKSSNTNLQR
;
A
#
# COMPACT_ATOMS: atom_id res chain seq x y z
N MET A 1 4.61 -10.14 -12.01
CA MET A 1 3.74 -8.97 -11.93
C MET A 1 2.58 -8.99 -12.91
N ASP A 2 2.80 -9.47 -14.13
CA ASP A 2 1.74 -9.57 -15.15
C ASP A 2 0.56 -10.42 -14.72
N THR A 3 0.79 -11.47 -13.95
CA THR A 3 -0.26 -12.35 -13.43
C THR A 3 -1.22 -11.58 -12.53
N TYR A 4 -0.68 -10.72 -11.67
CA TYR A 4 -1.51 -9.90 -10.78
C TYR A 4 -2.30 -8.85 -11.56
N LYS A 5 -1.66 -8.23 -12.54
CA LYS A 5 -2.33 -7.25 -13.40
C LYS A 5 -3.50 -7.88 -14.14
N LYS A 6 -3.30 -9.06 -14.73
CA LYS A 6 -4.36 -9.78 -15.44
C LYS A 6 -5.49 -10.16 -14.51
N GLY A 7 -5.17 -10.63 -13.31
CA GLY A 7 -6.19 -10.95 -12.30
C GLY A 7 -7.02 -9.75 -11.91
N MET A 8 -6.37 -8.61 -11.72
CA MET A 8 -7.05 -7.36 -11.38
C MET A 8 -7.94 -6.86 -12.53
N GLU A 9 -7.47 -6.96 -13.77
CA GLU A 9 -8.25 -6.63 -14.95
C GLU A 9 -9.49 -7.51 -15.06
N GLU A 10 -9.37 -8.80 -14.76
CA GLU A 10 -10.48 -9.74 -14.78
C GLU A 10 -11.53 -9.38 -13.72
N ILE A 11 -11.10 -8.98 -12.53
CA ILE A 11 -12.02 -8.52 -11.48
C ILE A 11 -12.82 -7.32 -11.97
N LEU A 12 -12.17 -6.36 -12.61
CA LEU A 12 -12.85 -5.17 -13.13
C LEU A 12 -13.87 -5.52 -14.22
N LYS A 13 -13.60 -6.55 -15.03
CA LYS A 13 -14.54 -7.01 -16.03
C LYS A 13 -15.77 -7.68 -15.41
N GLN A 14 -15.55 -8.51 -14.38
CA GLN A 14 -16.64 -9.27 -13.74
C GLN A 14 -17.53 -8.40 -12.86
N TYR A 15 -16.99 -7.30 -12.35
CA TYR A 15 -17.70 -6.41 -11.43
C TYR A 15 -17.76 -4.99 -11.99
N PRO A 16 -18.71 -4.70 -12.90
CA PRO A 16 -18.73 -3.38 -13.57
C PRO A 16 -18.88 -2.19 -12.65
N GLY A 17 -19.40 -2.40 -11.43
CA GLY A 17 -19.49 -1.35 -10.42
C GLY A 17 -18.17 -1.04 -9.73
N CYS A 18 -17.17 -1.89 -9.91
CA CYS A 18 -15.83 -1.72 -9.32
C CYS A 18 -15.01 -0.81 -10.21
N LYS A 19 -14.51 0.31 -9.67
CA LYS A 19 -13.77 1.30 -10.44
C LYS A 19 -12.27 1.11 -10.38
N SER A 20 -11.78 0.43 -9.36
CA SER A 20 -10.35 0.20 -9.18
C SER A 20 -10.13 -1.03 -8.31
N VAL A 21 -8.93 -1.59 -8.39
CA VAL A 21 -8.52 -2.75 -7.60
C VAL A 21 -7.13 -2.47 -7.02
N ALA A 22 -6.94 -2.80 -5.76
CA ALA A 22 -5.65 -2.65 -5.10
C ALA A 22 -5.34 -3.88 -4.27
N SER A 23 -4.06 -4.18 -4.10
CA SER A 23 -3.61 -5.30 -3.29
C SER A 23 -2.25 -5.02 -2.68
N VAL A 24 -1.98 -5.67 -1.56
CA VAL A 24 -0.64 -5.71 -0.96
C VAL A 24 0.04 -6.98 -1.42
N LEU A 25 1.26 -6.85 -1.89
CA LEU A 25 2.13 -7.99 -2.17
C LEU A 25 3.21 -8.05 -1.11
N ARG A 26 3.46 -9.23 -0.61
CA ARG A 26 4.49 -9.45 0.42
C ARG A 26 5.31 -10.68 0.09
N ASN A 27 6.61 -10.56 0.32
CA ASN A 27 7.54 -11.66 0.16
C ASN A 27 8.26 -11.85 1.49
N MET A 28 7.93 -12.92 2.21
CA MET A 28 8.47 -13.16 3.55
C MET A 28 9.75 -13.98 3.45
N TYR A 29 10.82 -13.48 4.04
CA TYR A 29 12.10 -14.20 4.13
C TYR A 29 12.21 -15.04 5.39
N THR A 30 11.67 -14.49 6.48
CA THR A 30 11.58 -15.17 7.77
C THR A 30 10.20 -14.89 8.36
N VAL A 31 9.94 -15.35 9.56
CA VAL A 31 8.67 -15.05 10.26
C VAL A 31 8.53 -13.55 10.53
N GLU A 32 9.65 -12.84 10.69
CA GLU A 32 9.66 -11.42 11.08
C GLU A 32 10.04 -10.46 9.97
N ASP A 33 10.74 -10.94 8.94
CA ASP A 33 11.31 -10.07 7.90
C ASP A 33 10.66 -10.32 6.55
N GLY A 34 10.33 -9.27 5.85
CA GLY A 34 9.75 -9.38 4.52
C GLY A 34 9.72 -8.07 3.77
N ASP A 35 9.44 -8.18 2.50
CA ASP A 35 9.22 -7.04 1.61
C ASP A 35 7.73 -6.85 1.37
N TRP A 36 7.28 -5.63 1.41
CA TRP A 36 5.90 -5.24 1.22
C TRP A 36 5.81 -4.18 0.13
N MET A 37 4.87 -4.34 -0.77
CA MET A 37 4.55 -3.31 -1.76
C MET A 37 3.07 -3.34 -2.06
N GLY A 38 2.56 -2.22 -2.58
CA GLY A 38 1.19 -2.12 -3.02
C GLY A 38 1.10 -2.07 -4.54
N ILE A 39 0.03 -2.61 -5.07
CA ILE A 39 -0.32 -2.51 -6.49
C ILE A 39 -1.74 -1.96 -6.62
N TYR A 40 -1.97 -1.19 -7.68
CA TYR A 40 -3.23 -0.47 -7.86
C TYR A 40 -3.54 -0.39 -9.35
N LEU A 41 -4.73 -0.84 -9.72
CA LEU A 41 -5.22 -0.73 -11.10
C LEU A 41 -6.42 0.22 -11.10
N LYS A 42 -6.29 1.33 -11.83
CA LYS A 42 -7.35 2.34 -11.94
C LYS A 42 -7.34 2.94 -13.34
N ASP A 43 -8.51 3.03 -13.94
CA ASP A 43 -8.70 3.62 -15.28
C ASP A 43 -7.79 2.99 -16.34
N GLY A 44 -7.60 1.68 -16.26
CA GLY A 44 -6.76 0.93 -17.18
C GLY A 44 -5.26 1.07 -16.97
N LYS A 45 -4.84 1.83 -15.97
CA LYS A 45 -3.42 2.02 -15.64
C LYS A 45 -3.05 1.25 -14.37
N PHE A 46 -1.88 0.63 -14.42
CA PHE A 46 -1.34 -0.16 -13.33
C PHE A 46 -0.23 0.60 -12.61
N TYR A 47 -0.35 0.72 -11.30
CA TYR A 47 0.59 1.45 -10.45
C TYR A 47 1.21 0.51 -9.44
N GLU A 48 2.51 0.67 -9.21
CA GLU A 48 3.24 -0.08 -8.20
C GLU A 48 3.85 0.90 -7.21
N SER A 49 3.76 0.58 -5.92
CA SER A 49 4.46 1.36 -4.90
C SER A 49 5.93 0.95 -4.82
N PRO A 50 6.79 1.75 -4.17
CA PRO A 50 8.11 1.26 -3.77
C PRO A 50 8.00 0.03 -2.87
N ILE A 51 9.07 -0.77 -2.85
CA ILE A 51 9.17 -1.93 -1.97
C ILE A 51 9.68 -1.46 -0.61
N HIS A 52 8.97 -1.85 0.45
CA HIS A 52 9.37 -1.57 1.82
C HIS A 52 9.83 -2.84 2.48
N THR A 53 11.06 -2.86 2.98
CA THR A 53 11.58 -3.97 3.76
C THR A 53 11.24 -3.74 5.22
N VAL A 54 10.59 -4.71 5.85
CA VAL A 54 10.06 -4.58 7.21
C VAL A 54 10.62 -5.68 8.09
N HIS A 55 10.98 -5.32 9.32
CA HIS A 55 11.43 -6.22 10.37
C HIS A 55 10.39 -6.23 11.47
N SER A 56 10.26 -7.35 12.16
CA SER A 56 9.44 -7.43 13.36
C SER A 56 7.94 -7.27 13.09
N LEU A 57 7.37 -8.25 12.45
CA LEU A 57 6.01 -8.17 11.94
C LEU A 57 4.96 -8.65 12.92
N GLU A 58 4.26 -7.72 13.53
CA GLU A 58 2.92 -8.01 13.98
C GLU A 58 1.95 -7.54 12.89
N ALA A 59 1.50 -8.47 12.08
CA ALA A 59 0.69 -8.16 10.92
C ALA A 59 -0.76 -7.77 11.24
N VAL A 60 -1.12 -7.74 12.51
CA VAL A 60 -2.48 -7.41 12.93
C VAL A 60 -2.79 -5.95 12.59
N GLY A 61 -3.81 -5.75 11.81
CA GLY A 61 -4.26 -4.41 11.43
C GLY A 61 -3.54 -3.79 10.23
N ALA A 62 -2.51 -4.43 9.68
CA ALA A 62 -1.80 -3.89 8.51
C ALA A 62 -2.69 -3.83 7.27
N GLY A 63 -3.54 -4.85 7.06
CA GLY A 63 -4.50 -4.86 5.96
C GLY A 63 -5.54 -3.76 6.10
N ASP A 64 -6.03 -3.54 7.32
CA ASP A 64 -6.99 -2.47 7.60
C ASP A 64 -6.35 -1.10 7.40
N ALA A 65 -5.09 -0.93 7.79
CA ALA A 65 -4.35 0.31 7.57
C ALA A 65 -4.14 0.58 6.08
N PHE A 66 -3.86 -0.44 5.28
CA PHE A 66 -3.75 -0.32 3.84
C PHE A 66 -5.08 0.14 3.23
N ALA A 67 -6.17 -0.54 3.58
CA ALA A 67 -7.49 -0.20 3.07
C ALA A 67 -7.89 1.22 3.48
N GLY A 68 -7.66 1.60 4.74
CA GLY A 68 -7.95 2.94 5.22
C GLY A 68 -7.13 4.00 4.51
N GLY A 69 -5.85 3.75 4.28
CA GLY A 69 -4.98 4.65 3.54
C GLY A 69 -5.39 4.81 2.08
N LEU A 70 -5.79 3.72 1.44
CA LEU A 70 -6.28 3.74 0.07
C LEU A 70 -7.56 4.60 -0.05
N LEU A 71 -8.52 4.37 0.84
CA LEU A 71 -9.76 5.14 0.86
C LEU A 71 -9.50 6.62 1.15
N HIS A 72 -8.58 6.91 2.06
CA HIS A 72 -8.20 8.28 2.36
C HIS A 72 -7.67 8.99 1.11
N GLY A 73 -6.77 8.34 0.38
CA GLY A 73 -6.22 8.92 -0.85
C GLY A 73 -7.29 9.15 -1.92
N ILE A 74 -8.22 8.21 -2.07
CA ILE A 74 -9.33 8.35 -3.02
C ILE A 74 -10.22 9.54 -2.62
N LEU A 75 -10.58 9.64 -1.35
CA LEU A 75 -11.45 10.71 -0.85
C LEU A 75 -10.77 12.08 -0.92
N ARG A 76 -9.46 12.13 -0.79
CA ARG A 76 -8.67 13.36 -0.88
C ARG A 76 -8.29 13.70 -2.32
N ASN A 77 -8.70 12.89 -3.28
CA ASN A 77 -8.37 13.06 -4.70
C ASN A 77 -6.86 13.05 -4.98
N PHE A 78 -6.11 12.23 -4.27
CA PHE A 78 -4.70 12.01 -4.58
C PHE A 78 -4.58 11.37 -5.96
N GLU A 79 -3.50 11.66 -6.67
CA GLU A 79 -3.19 10.92 -7.89
C GLU A 79 -3.03 9.44 -7.59
N PRO A 80 -3.31 8.54 -8.56
CA PRO A 80 -3.27 7.10 -8.29
C PRO A 80 -1.94 6.60 -7.73
N GLN A 81 -0.81 7.09 -8.24
CA GLN A 81 0.50 6.69 -7.71
C GLN A 81 0.66 7.14 -6.26
N LYS A 82 0.27 8.36 -5.94
CA LYS A 82 0.32 8.88 -4.58
C LYS A 82 -0.61 8.09 -3.66
N THR A 83 -1.79 7.69 -4.17
CA THR A 83 -2.76 6.91 -3.42
C THR A 83 -2.18 5.56 -2.99
N ILE A 84 -1.56 4.82 -3.91
CA ILE A 84 -0.99 3.51 -3.57
C ILE A 84 0.24 3.65 -2.67
N ASP A 85 1.07 4.65 -2.90
CA ASP A 85 2.23 4.91 -2.05
C ASP A 85 1.80 5.26 -0.63
N PHE A 86 0.76 6.07 -0.48
CA PHE A 86 0.19 6.43 0.81
C PHE A 86 -0.36 5.20 1.53
N ALA A 87 -1.12 4.38 0.81
CA ALA A 87 -1.76 3.18 1.39
C ALA A 87 -0.72 2.18 1.89
N ILE A 88 0.32 1.90 1.11
CA ILE A 88 1.35 0.95 1.54
C ILE A 88 2.18 1.52 2.69
N THR A 89 2.44 2.82 2.68
CA THR A 89 3.18 3.46 3.77
C THR A 89 2.40 3.38 5.07
N ALA A 90 1.09 3.60 5.03
CA ALA A 90 0.22 3.45 6.21
C ALA A 90 0.26 2.03 6.76
N SER A 91 0.24 1.03 5.87
CA SER A 91 0.33 -0.38 6.23
C SER A 91 1.67 -0.70 6.90
N VAL A 92 2.77 -0.23 6.31
CA VAL A 92 4.12 -0.45 6.85
C VAL A 92 4.30 0.21 8.21
N MET A 93 3.79 1.42 8.37
CA MET A 93 3.85 2.11 9.67
C MET A 93 3.11 1.32 10.75
N LYS A 94 1.97 0.73 10.41
CA LYS A 94 1.23 -0.12 11.35
C LYS A 94 2.06 -1.34 11.77
N LEU A 95 2.82 -1.93 10.84
CA LEU A 95 3.69 -3.05 11.13
C LEU A 95 4.87 -2.68 12.04
N MET A 96 5.34 -1.43 11.96
CA MET A 96 6.48 -0.96 12.73
C MET A 96 6.12 -0.52 14.14
N ILE A 97 4.84 -0.32 14.42
CA ILE A 97 4.38 0.16 15.72
C ILE A 97 3.85 -1.03 16.51
N GLN A 98 4.50 -1.34 17.62
CA GLN A 98 4.18 -2.50 18.47
C GLN A 98 2.94 -2.33 19.30
N TYR A 99 2.41 -1.12 19.41
CA TYR A 99 1.26 -0.83 20.26
C TYR A 99 0.18 -0.16 19.43
N ASP A 100 -1.07 -0.52 19.71
CA ASP A 100 -2.24 -0.07 18.96
C ASP A 100 -2.59 1.41 19.10
N PHE A 101 -1.67 2.21 19.55
CA PHE A 101 -1.91 3.63 19.67
C PHE A 101 -1.49 4.32 18.40
N ASN A 102 -2.35 4.25 17.39
CA ASN A 102 -1.97 4.91 16.18
C ASN A 102 -2.86 6.05 15.87
N ILE A 103 -2.43 7.15 16.41
CA ILE A 103 -2.83 8.42 15.86
C ILE A 103 -1.76 8.77 14.84
N VAL A 104 -1.82 8.12 13.68
CA VAL A 104 -0.95 8.45 12.56
C VAL A 104 -1.71 9.42 11.68
N THR A 105 -1.18 10.62 11.56
CA THR A 105 -1.81 11.66 10.75
C THR A 105 -1.40 11.52 9.28
N GLU A 106 -2.18 12.14 8.38
CA GLU A 106 -1.81 12.24 6.97
C GLU A 106 -0.39 12.82 6.81
N GLU A 107 -0.06 13.85 7.59
CA GLU A 107 1.26 14.47 7.54
C GLU A 107 2.39 13.51 7.87
N ASP A 108 2.18 12.65 8.88
CA ASP A 108 3.17 11.64 9.27
C ASP A 108 3.43 10.67 8.15
N ILE A 109 2.37 10.19 7.50
CA ILE A 109 2.48 9.24 6.39
C ILE A 109 3.19 9.90 5.20
N LEU A 110 2.78 11.11 4.84
CA LEU A 110 3.38 11.83 3.72
C LEU A 110 4.86 12.11 3.93
N ARG A 111 5.24 12.43 5.17
CA ARG A 111 6.64 12.67 5.52
C ARG A 111 7.48 11.40 5.35
N ILE A 112 6.98 10.27 5.79
CA ILE A 112 7.68 8.99 5.67
C ILE A 112 7.74 8.54 4.21
N MET A 113 6.69 8.72 3.43
CA MET A 113 6.70 8.47 1.99
C MET A 113 7.83 9.24 1.31
N LYS A 114 7.92 10.53 1.60
CA LYS A 114 8.94 11.41 1.00
C LYS A 114 10.35 10.96 1.38
N SER A 115 10.55 10.59 2.63
CA SER A 115 11.84 10.11 3.11
C SER A 115 12.22 8.79 2.45
N SER A 116 11.29 7.84 2.35
CA SER A 116 11.51 6.54 1.71
C SER A 116 11.84 6.70 0.23
N ASN A 117 11.08 7.54 -0.48
CA ASN A 117 11.33 7.79 -1.90
C ASN A 117 12.69 8.43 -2.13
N THR A 118 13.09 9.34 -1.26
CA THR A 118 14.42 9.96 -1.33
C THR A 118 15.51 8.91 -1.13
N ASN A 119 15.33 8.00 -0.19
CA ASN A 119 16.29 6.94 0.08
C ASN A 119 16.37 5.95 -1.08
N LEU A 120 15.26 5.64 -1.72
CA LEU A 120 15.22 4.74 -2.86
C LEU A 120 15.87 5.32 -4.12
N GLN A 121 15.94 6.63 -4.22
CA GLN A 121 16.56 7.32 -5.34
C GLN A 121 18.08 7.37 -5.24
N ARG A 122 18.64 6.94 -4.13
CA ARG A 122 20.07 6.84 -3.93
C ARG A 122 20.55 5.45 -4.39
#